data_115102c829e5ca9e1c0cb7943b765f59
#
_entry.id   115102c829e5ca9e1c0cb7943b765f59
#
_cell.length_a   1.000
_cell.length_b   1.000
_cell.length_c   1.000
_cell.angle_alpha   90.00
_cell.angle_beta   90.00
_cell.angle_gamma   90.00
#
_symmetry.space_group_name_H-M   'P 1'
#
loop_
_entity.id
_entity.type
_entity.pdbx_description
1 polymer ?
#
loop_
_entity_poly.entity_id
_entity_poly.type
_entity_poly.pdbx_seq_one_letter_code
_entity_poly.pdbx_strand_id
1 'polypeptide(L)'
;MKLFGIGTDIVKISRIKKSINKKKFLPRIFNEKEIIRCKKTKNLFNCYAKRFAAKEAFSKALGTGVSKGMNFNEIVILNEKNGKPYIRLIENTKKIVE
;
A
#
# COMPACT_ATOMS: atom_id res chain seq x y z
N MET A 1 -8.98 15.95 -12.80
CA MET A 1 -8.95 14.61 -12.17
C MET A 1 -7.63 13.90 -12.40
N LYS A 2 -7.27 13.65 -13.64
CA LYS A 2 -6.04 12.93 -13.95
C LYS A 2 -4.78 13.67 -13.51
N LEU A 3 -4.72 14.97 -13.73
CA LEU A 3 -3.57 15.79 -13.33
C LEU A 3 -3.41 15.80 -11.81
N PHE A 4 -4.53 15.85 -11.10
CA PHE A 4 -4.51 15.81 -9.64
C PHE A 4 -3.97 14.45 -9.14
N GLY A 5 -4.39 13.35 -9.78
CA GLY A 5 -3.90 12.02 -9.44
C GLY A 5 -2.40 11.88 -9.65
N ILE A 6 -1.89 12.43 -10.76
CA ILE A 6 -0.46 12.40 -11.07
C ILE A 6 0.33 13.15 -10.01
N GLY A 7 -0.14 14.33 -9.61
CA GLY A 7 0.50 15.12 -8.57
C GLY A 7 0.56 14.39 -7.25
N THR A 8 -0.53 13.70 -6.88
CA THR A 8 -0.59 12.91 -5.66
C THR A 8 0.40 11.77 -5.70
N ASP A 9 0.54 11.07 -6.83
CA ASP A 9 1.49 9.97 -6.98
C ASP A 9 2.92 10.44 -6.82
N ILE A 10 3.27 11.59 -7.39
CA ILE A 10 4.61 12.17 -7.27
C ILE A 10 4.94 12.46 -5.81
N VAL A 11 4.00 13.04 -5.07
CA VAL A 11 4.17 13.33 -3.65
C VAL A 11 4.39 12.04 -2.86
N LYS A 12 3.64 10.98 -3.16
CA LYS A 12 3.78 9.71 -2.46
C LYS A 12 5.12 9.03 -2.75
N ILE A 13 5.61 9.11 -3.98
CA ILE A 13 6.92 8.57 -4.34
C ILE A 13 8.01 9.28 -3.54
N SER A 14 7.94 10.60 -3.42
CA SER A 14 8.88 11.37 -2.63
C SER A 14 8.89 10.94 -1.16
N ARG A 15 7.70 10.76 -0.58
CA ARG A 15 7.57 10.29 0.81
C ARG A 15 8.20 8.92 1.00
N ILE A 16 7.95 8.01 0.07
CA ILE A 16 8.49 6.66 0.14
C ILE A 16 10.01 6.68 0.12
N LYS A 17 10.60 7.48 -0.79
CA LYS A 17 12.05 7.61 -0.87
C LYS A 17 12.66 8.08 0.45
N LYS A 18 12.00 9.03 1.11
CA LYS A 18 12.47 9.55 2.39
C LYS A 18 12.34 8.55 3.52
N SER A 19 11.33 7.69 3.47
CA SER A 19 10.98 6.82 4.58
C SER A 19 11.50 5.40 4.46
N ILE A 20 11.86 4.96 3.26
CA ILE A 20 12.17 3.54 2.99
C ILE A 20 13.34 3.01 3.82
N ASN A 21 14.29 3.89 4.18
CA ASN A 21 15.45 3.49 4.98
C ASN A 21 15.21 3.59 6.48
N LYS A 22 14.07 4.10 6.89
CA LYS A 22 13.72 4.16 8.31
C LYS A 22 13.43 2.75 8.81
N LYS A 23 14.01 2.43 9.95
CA LYS A 23 13.81 1.14 10.58
C LYS A 23 12.31 0.91 10.82
N LYS A 24 11.82 -0.26 10.47
CA LYS A 24 10.43 -0.66 10.66
C LYS A 24 9.40 0.00 9.73
N PHE A 25 9.81 0.90 8.83
CA PHE A 25 8.84 1.52 7.91
C PHE A 25 8.19 0.46 7.01
N LEU A 26 9.01 -0.30 6.29
CA LEU A 26 8.50 -1.28 5.34
C LEU A 26 7.60 -2.33 5.98
N PRO A 27 8.02 -3.02 7.07
CA PRO A 27 7.16 -4.05 7.64
C PRO A 27 5.91 -3.51 8.31
N ARG A 28 5.90 -2.24 8.70
CA ARG A 28 4.73 -1.62 9.30
C ARG A 28 3.64 -1.33 8.27
N ILE A 29 4.05 -0.99 7.04
CA ILE A 29 3.14 -0.55 5.98
C ILE A 29 2.85 -1.66 4.98
N PHE A 30 3.83 -2.50 4.68
CA PHE A 30 3.73 -3.50 3.62
C PHE A 30 3.88 -4.92 4.14
N ASN A 31 3.09 -5.82 3.55
CA ASN A 31 3.23 -7.25 3.80
C ASN A 31 4.49 -7.77 3.10
N GLU A 32 5.02 -8.87 3.62
CA GLU A 32 6.22 -9.50 3.05
C GLU A 32 6.07 -9.79 1.55
N LYS A 33 4.90 -10.25 1.13
CA LYS A 33 4.64 -10.55 -0.29
C LYS A 33 4.76 -9.30 -1.16
N GLU A 34 4.30 -8.15 -0.65
CA GLU A 34 4.41 -6.88 -1.36
C GLU A 34 5.87 -6.45 -1.46
N ILE A 35 6.62 -6.61 -0.39
CA ILE A 35 8.05 -6.25 -0.35
C ILE A 35 8.82 -7.09 -1.36
N ILE A 36 8.59 -8.40 -1.37
CA ILE A 36 9.24 -9.31 -2.31
C ILE A 36 8.95 -8.90 -3.76
N ARG A 37 7.69 -8.62 -4.05
CA ARG A 37 7.30 -8.24 -5.40
C ARG A 37 7.94 -6.92 -5.83
N CYS A 38 7.93 -5.91 -4.96
CA CYS A 38 8.50 -4.61 -5.31
C CYS A 38 10.01 -4.67 -5.52
N LYS A 39 10.70 -5.51 -4.77
CA LYS A 39 12.14 -5.70 -4.95
C LYS A 39 12.50 -6.27 -6.31
N LYS A 40 11.58 -6.96 -6.97
CA LYS A 40 11.79 -7.55 -8.29
C LYS A 40 11.52 -6.56 -9.43
N THR A 41 10.95 -5.40 -9.13
CA THR A 41 10.63 -4.41 -10.17
C THR A 41 11.79 -3.46 -10.41
N LYS A 42 11.83 -2.89 -11.61
CA LYS A 42 12.86 -1.88 -11.95
C LYS A 42 12.60 -0.57 -11.22
N ASN A 43 11.34 -0.30 -10.88
CA ASN A 43 10.94 0.96 -10.27
C ASN A 43 10.41 0.71 -8.87
N LEU A 44 11.32 0.43 -7.95
CA LEU A 44 11.02 0.06 -6.57
C LEU A 44 10.12 1.06 -5.86
N PHE A 45 10.49 2.35 -5.93
CA PHE A 45 9.75 3.37 -5.21
C PHE A 45 8.34 3.56 -5.77
N ASN A 46 8.20 3.47 -7.09
CA ASN A 46 6.90 3.57 -7.73
C ASN A 46 5.99 2.40 -7.32
N CYS A 47 6.56 1.21 -7.22
CA CYS A 47 5.84 0.01 -6.79
C CYS A 47 5.26 0.20 -5.39
N TYR A 48 6.07 0.67 -4.46
CA TYR A 48 5.63 0.94 -3.09
C TYR A 48 4.62 2.08 -3.03
N ALA A 49 4.85 3.15 -3.78
CA ALA A 49 3.97 4.32 -3.76
C ALA A 49 2.57 3.98 -4.25
N LYS A 50 2.45 3.19 -5.31
CA LYS A 50 1.15 2.76 -5.82
C LYS A 50 0.40 1.93 -4.80
N ARG A 51 1.09 1.02 -4.13
CA ARG A 51 0.48 0.19 -3.10
C ARG A 51 0.06 1.00 -1.89
N PHE A 52 0.89 1.93 -1.47
CA PHE A 52 0.55 2.81 -0.35
C PHE A 52 -0.70 3.63 -0.67
N ALA A 53 -0.78 4.19 -1.88
CA ALA A 53 -1.96 4.95 -2.31
C ALA A 53 -3.23 4.10 -2.30
N ALA A 54 -3.13 2.85 -2.75
CA ALA A 54 -4.27 1.93 -2.75
C ALA A 54 -4.73 1.62 -1.33
N LYS A 55 -3.80 1.41 -0.41
CA LYS A 55 -4.11 1.15 0.99
C LYS A 55 -4.81 2.34 1.64
N GLU A 56 -4.32 3.56 1.36
CA GLU A 56 -4.95 4.78 1.87
C GLU A 56 -6.37 4.94 1.31
N ALA A 57 -6.54 4.73 0.01
CA ALA A 57 -7.85 4.86 -0.63
C ALA A 57 -8.85 3.86 -0.04
N PHE A 58 -8.41 2.62 0.17
CA PHE A 58 -9.26 1.59 0.77
C PHE A 58 -9.66 1.97 2.19
N SER A 59 -8.71 2.43 2.98
CA SER A 59 -8.95 2.84 4.36
C SER A 59 -9.95 3.99 4.43
N LYS A 60 -9.80 4.99 3.56
CA LYS A 60 -10.72 6.13 3.51
C LYS A 60 -12.11 5.72 3.08
N ALA A 61 -12.22 4.80 2.12
CA ALA A 61 -13.52 4.33 1.62
C ALA A 61 -14.33 3.65 2.72
N LEU A 62 -13.65 2.98 3.66
CA LEU A 62 -14.33 2.34 4.79
C LEU A 62 -14.76 3.33 5.86
N GLY A 63 -14.18 4.54 5.87
CA GLY A 63 -14.54 5.59 6.82
C GLY A 63 -14.08 5.36 8.25
N THR A 64 -13.50 4.20 8.55
CA THR A 64 -13.06 3.86 9.90
C THR A 64 -11.55 3.76 10.02
N GLY A 65 -10.90 3.22 9.01
CA GLY A 65 -9.46 3.19 8.89
C GLY A 65 -8.72 2.73 10.13
N VAL A 66 -7.61 3.39 10.38
CA VAL A 66 -6.69 3.04 11.45
C VAL A 66 -7.30 3.15 12.84
N SER A 67 -8.31 4.02 13.01
CA SER A 67 -8.97 4.21 14.32
C SER A 67 -9.67 2.96 14.84
N LYS A 68 -9.98 2.01 13.97
CA LYS A 68 -10.59 0.75 14.36
C LYS A 68 -9.57 -0.39 14.46
N GLY A 69 -8.29 -0.06 14.44
CA GLY A 69 -7.23 -1.06 14.55
C GLY A 69 -6.82 -1.72 13.25
N MET A 70 -7.18 -1.14 12.12
CA MET A 70 -6.72 -1.62 10.81
C MET A 70 -5.24 -1.31 10.63
N ASN A 71 -4.51 -2.28 10.13
CA ASN A 71 -3.07 -2.13 9.85
C ASN A 71 -2.83 -2.19 8.34
N PHE A 72 -2.03 -1.25 7.84
CA PHE A 72 -1.74 -1.18 6.40
C PHE A 72 -1.06 -2.45 5.88
N ASN A 73 -0.21 -3.10 6.68
CA ASN A 73 0.45 -4.33 6.27
C ASN A 73 -0.52 -5.52 6.17
N GLU A 74 -1.75 -5.36 6.63
CA GLU A 74 -2.81 -6.36 6.52
C GLU A 74 -3.76 -6.11 5.36
N ILE A 75 -3.59 -4.98 4.68
CA ILE A 75 -4.29 -4.66 3.43
C ILE A 75 -3.30 -4.95 2.31
N VAL A 76 -3.31 -6.17 1.82
CA VAL A 76 -2.26 -6.64 0.90
C VAL A 76 -2.68 -6.43 -0.55
N ILE A 77 -1.88 -5.67 -1.29
CA ILE A 77 -2.14 -5.41 -2.71
C ILE A 77 -1.31 -6.38 -3.54
N LEU A 78 -1.98 -7.28 -4.20
CA LEU A 78 -1.36 -8.30 -5.03
C LEU A 78 -1.78 -8.13 -6.49
N ASN A 79 -1.16 -8.89 -7.40
CA ASN A 79 -1.49 -8.83 -8.81
C ASN A 79 -1.81 -10.22 -9.33
N GLU A 80 -2.85 -10.32 -10.16
CA GLU A 80 -3.15 -11.53 -10.90
C GLU A 80 -2.10 -11.74 -12.00
N LYS A 81 -2.11 -12.90 -12.63
CA LYS A 81 -1.16 -13.22 -13.69
C LYS A 81 -1.18 -12.21 -14.85
N ASN A 82 -2.36 -11.66 -15.15
CA ASN A 82 -2.52 -10.66 -16.19
C ASN A 82 -2.13 -9.24 -15.74
N GLY A 83 -1.64 -9.08 -14.52
CA GLY A 83 -1.22 -7.79 -13.98
C GLY A 83 -2.30 -7.04 -13.23
N LYS A 84 -3.55 -7.49 -13.26
CA LYS A 84 -4.65 -6.80 -12.60
C LYS A 84 -4.47 -6.82 -11.09
N PRO A 85 -4.51 -5.64 -10.41
CA PRO A 85 -4.36 -5.60 -8.95
C PRO A 85 -5.63 -6.07 -8.24
N TYR A 86 -5.44 -6.66 -7.07
CA TYR A 86 -6.56 -6.98 -6.18
C TYR A 86 -6.11 -6.86 -4.73
N ILE A 87 -7.09 -6.70 -3.84
CA ILE A 87 -6.85 -6.51 -2.41
C ILE A 87 -7.15 -7.81 -1.67
N ARG A 88 -6.23 -8.20 -0.79
CA ARG A 88 -6.44 -9.33 0.10
C ARG A 88 -6.31 -8.84 1.54
N LEU A 89 -7.36 -9.02 2.32
CA LEU A 89 -7.33 -8.66 3.73
C LEU A 89 -6.90 -9.87 4.56
N ILE A 90 -6.04 -9.62 5.54
CA ILE A 90 -5.53 -10.69 6.42
C ILE A 90 -5.62 -10.26 7.87
N GLU A 91 -5.53 -11.24 8.75
CA GLU A 91 -5.42 -11.06 10.20
C GLU A 91 -6.53 -10.17 10.78
N ASN A 92 -6.16 -9.24 11.66
CA ASN A 92 -7.11 -8.41 12.37
C ASN A 92 -7.94 -7.50 11.45
N THR A 93 -7.33 -6.96 10.42
CA THR A 93 -8.02 -6.10 9.46
C THR A 93 -9.13 -6.85 8.73
N LYS A 94 -8.88 -8.12 8.38
CA LYS A 94 -9.91 -8.96 7.77
C LYS A 94 -11.10 -9.10 8.71
N LYS A 95 -10.87 -9.33 9.99
CA LYS A 95 -11.93 -9.47 10.99
C LYS A 95 -12.75 -8.20 11.14
N ILE A 96 -12.09 -7.04 11.13
CA ILE A 96 -12.76 -5.76 11.31
C ILE A 96 -13.69 -5.45 10.13
N VAL A 97 -13.25 -5.75 8.90
CA VAL A 97 -14.01 -5.43 7.69
C VAL A 97 -15.15 -6.44 7.46
N GLU A 98 -14.94 -7.68 7.82
CA GLU A 98 -15.97 -8.72 7.73
C GLU A 98 -16.86 -8.70 8.97
#